data_b1d20673c2d143947469bab7124bfc8e
#
_entry.id   b1d20673c2d143947469bab7124bfc8e
#
_cell.length_a   1.000
_cell.length_b   1.000
_cell.length_c   1.000
_cell.angle_alpha   90.00
_cell.angle_beta   90.00
_cell.angle_gamma   90.00
#
_symmetry.space_group_name_H-M   'P 1'
#
loop_
_entity.id
_entity.type
_entity.pdbx_description
1 polymer ?
#
loop_
_entity_poly.entity_id
_entity_poly.type
_entity_poly.pdbx_seq_one_letter_code
_entity_poly.pdbx_strand_id
1 'polypeptide(L)'
;MTTPDDVQPVPVPAGEIPPSPFASPSGRRTLPPTPEVPPTPAPDAPAVAEAAPTRVAEPVRPPGTHWSVPHGSMPTAAPASPFAPPNPHGPAVHQPAPESWEGVPYVATDVPQDPAPGPSGVPHTVVLHRKRRRTLSAAWLVPLLVLALAAGAIGGVVGARLSEDDHLADAGLPLAAAGSNTIVRAPESVAGIAAGVLPSVVSIQVDGPEGSATGSGFVLRGDGYLVTNNHVVAQADDAATTITVTFGDGSEQEASIVGRTSDYDLAVLKVDVQGLTPLLLGNSDEVVVGDAVVAVGAPLGLAGTVTTGIVSALNRPVSAGESEDPDDQAFINAIQTDAAINPGNSGGPLVNAAGEVIGINSAIAQPPGSTSLVGGSIGLGFAIPSNQVRRTSDQLIETGHATYPIIGVLLDQRYTGEGVQVSSSAQEDRQPVTADGPAERAGIHPGDVILAIDGRPVTDPDELIVAIRARTPGDTIVLHVRSGSSERDVRVKLDESPTD
;
A
#
# COMPACT_ATOMS: atom_id res chain seq x y z
N MET A 1 -64.19 -35.31 33.82
CA MET A 1 -62.88 -35.46 33.23
C MET A 1 -62.09 -34.23 33.62
N THR A 2 -61.18 -34.42 34.49
CA THR A 2 -60.49 -33.48 35.35
C THR A 2 -59.39 -32.73 34.57
N THR A 3 -59.40 -31.42 34.68
CA THR A 3 -58.29 -30.51 34.34
C THR A 3 -57.25 -30.55 35.47
N PRO A 4 -55.93 -30.58 35.17
CA PRO A 4 -54.91 -30.34 36.20
C PRO A 4 -54.49 -28.87 36.22
N ASP A 5 -54.70 -28.32 37.30
CA ASP A 5 -54.13 -27.47 38.34
C ASP A 5 -52.97 -26.55 37.94
N ASP A 6 -53.25 -25.29 38.33
CA ASP A 6 -52.38 -24.20 38.67
C ASP A 6 -51.15 -24.61 39.51
N VAL A 7 -49.95 -24.37 39.02
CA VAL A 7 -48.73 -24.31 39.82
C VAL A 7 -48.20 -22.89 39.79
N GLN A 8 -48.39 -22.16 40.88
CA GLN A 8 -47.75 -20.86 41.15
C GLN A 8 -46.24 -21.05 41.40
N PRO A 9 -45.38 -20.18 40.85
CA PRO A 9 -43.94 -20.23 41.16
C PRO A 9 -43.68 -19.66 42.57
N VAL A 10 -42.87 -20.39 43.33
CA VAL A 10 -42.33 -20.02 44.65
C VAL A 10 -41.35 -18.87 44.50
N PRO A 11 -41.37 -17.81 45.31
CA PRO A 11 -40.40 -16.72 45.28
C PRO A 11 -39.04 -17.18 45.81
N VAL A 12 -37.97 -16.99 45.02
CA VAL A 12 -36.58 -17.22 45.42
C VAL A 12 -36.13 -15.97 46.23
N PRO A 13 -35.50 -16.20 47.43
CA PRO A 13 -34.98 -15.09 48.23
C PRO A 13 -33.81 -14.40 47.52
N ALA A 14 -33.80 -13.05 47.52
CA ALA A 14 -32.72 -12.25 47.03
C ALA A 14 -31.44 -12.49 47.82
N GLY A 15 -30.47 -13.17 47.19
CA GLY A 15 -29.11 -13.31 47.71
C GLY A 15 -28.36 -11.98 47.55
N GLU A 16 -27.80 -11.52 48.66
CA GLU A 16 -26.89 -10.35 48.67
C GLU A 16 -25.69 -10.60 47.74
N ILE A 17 -25.47 -9.69 46.80
CA ILE A 17 -24.29 -9.67 45.94
C ILE A 17 -23.13 -9.09 46.76
N PRO A 18 -22.00 -9.79 46.92
CA PRO A 18 -20.86 -9.21 47.60
C PRO A 18 -20.26 -8.05 46.79
N PRO A 19 -19.74 -7.00 47.45
CA PRO A 19 -19.21 -5.83 46.77
C PRO A 19 -17.97 -6.16 45.94
N SER A 20 -17.89 -5.62 44.74
CA SER A 20 -16.76 -5.72 43.82
C SER A 20 -15.47 -5.19 44.47
N PRO A 21 -14.32 -5.90 44.35
CA PRO A 21 -13.03 -5.46 44.91
C PRO A 21 -12.42 -4.22 44.22
N PHE A 22 -13.09 -3.64 43.24
CA PHE A 22 -12.65 -2.46 42.48
C PHE A 22 -13.49 -1.18 42.66
N ALA A 23 -14.23 -1.08 43.78
CA ALA A 23 -14.92 0.16 44.12
C ALA A 23 -13.89 1.21 44.57
N SER A 24 -13.68 2.25 43.77
CA SER A 24 -12.89 3.41 44.11
C SER A 24 -13.44 4.10 45.36
N PRO A 25 -12.61 4.49 46.37
CA PRO A 25 -13.09 5.21 47.52
C PRO A 25 -13.52 6.63 47.12
N SER A 26 -14.78 6.94 47.31
CA SER A 26 -15.34 8.28 47.16
C SER A 26 -14.88 9.18 48.31
N GLY A 27 -13.62 9.61 48.24
CA GLY A 27 -13.05 10.66 49.09
C GLY A 27 -12.85 11.92 48.26
N ARG A 28 -13.67 12.94 48.47
CA ARG A 28 -13.39 14.30 47.98
C ARG A 28 -12.06 14.74 48.57
N ARG A 29 -10.96 14.65 47.80
CA ARG A 29 -9.74 15.42 48.09
C ARG A 29 -10.00 16.87 47.66
N THR A 30 -10.12 17.76 48.63
CA THR A 30 -9.96 19.20 48.43
C THR A 30 -8.53 19.46 47.99
N LEU A 31 -8.36 19.92 46.76
CA LEU A 31 -7.06 20.40 46.27
C LEU A 31 -6.67 21.66 47.07
N PRO A 32 -5.38 21.80 47.42
CA PRO A 32 -4.90 23.06 48.03
C PRO A 32 -5.05 24.21 47.00
N PRO A 33 -5.26 25.43 47.45
CA PRO A 33 -5.38 26.58 46.55
C PRO A 33 -4.08 26.78 45.78
N THR A 34 -4.22 26.95 44.47
CA THR A 34 -3.14 27.31 43.55
C THR A 34 -2.53 28.64 44.01
N PRO A 35 -1.20 28.77 44.15
CA PRO A 35 -0.60 30.08 44.50
C PRO A 35 -0.87 31.05 43.33
N GLU A 36 -1.42 32.20 43.70
CA GLU A 36 -1.69 33.31 42.81
C GLU A 36 -0.34 33.88 42.33
N VAL A 37 -0.02 33.71 41.05
CA VAL A 37 1.15 34.32 40.41
C VAL A 37 0.79 35.79 40.14
N PRO A 38 1.57 36.75 40.65
CA PRO A 38 1.33 38.14 40.37
C PRO A 38 1.47 38.43 38.87
N PRO A 39 0.63 39.32 38.29
CA PRO A 39 0.72 39.62 36.86
C PRO A 39 2.08 40.27 36.54
N THR A 40 2.75 39.68 35.55
CA THR A 40 3.97 40.25 34.94
C THR A 40 3.59 41.58 34.29
N PRO A 41 4.30 42.69 34.56
CA PRO A 41 4.03 43.96 33.89
C PRO A 41 4.30 43.79 32.38
N ALA A 42 3.33 44.28 31.58
CA ALA A 42 3.44 44.30 30.13
C ALA A 42 4.66 45.19 29.73
N PRO A 43 5.44 44.77 28.73
CA PRO A 43 6.46 45.64 28.18
C PRO A 43 5.85 46.86 27.52
N ASP A 44 6.40 48.05 27.84
CA ASP A 44 6.04 49.32 27.25
C ASP A 44 6.03 49.23 25.71
N ALA A 45 4.90 49.55 25.10
CA ALA A 45 4.79 49.66 23.65
C ALA A 45 5.62 50.87 23.20
N PRO A 46 6.50 50.72 22.16
CA PRO A 46 7.16 51.88 21.58
C PRO A 46 6.17 52.81 20.92
N ALA A 47 6.31 54.12 21.20
CA ALA A 47 5.51 55.19 20.64
C ALA A 47 5.43 55.11 19.12
N VAL A 48 4.18 55.03 18.60
CA VAL A 48 3.92 55.09 17.17
C VAL A 48 4.23 56.49 16.69
N ALA A 49 5.33 56.64 15.95
CA ALA A 49 5.62 57.83 15.16
C ALA A 49 4.62 57.90 14.01
N GLU A 50 3.86 59.00 13.97
CA GLU A 50 2.93 59.35 12.94
C GLU A 50 3.68 59.48 11.60
N ALA A 51 3.56 58.44 10.72
CA ALA A 51 4.16 58.43 9.41
C ALA A 51 3.24 59.24 8.44
N ALA A 52 3.78 60.25 7.83
CA ALA A 52 3.20 61.05 6.76
C ALA A 52 2.76 60.15 5.56
N PRO A 53 1.70 60.53 4.81
CA PRO A 53 1.15 59.69 3.75
C PRO A 53 2.17 59.57 2.60
N THR A 54 2.60 58.34 2.38
CA THR A 54 3.44 57.98 1.24
C THR A 54 2.59 58.01 -0.04
N ARG A 55 2.96 58.85 -0.98
CA ARG A 55 2.40 58.89 -2.33
C ARG A 55 2.61 57.51 -3.00
N VAL A 56 1.48 56.91 -3.42
CA VAL A 56 1.48 55.75 -4.30
C VAL A 56 2.15 56.16 -5.63
N ALA A 57 3.29 55.56 -5.93
CA ALA A 57 3.96 55.72 -7.22
C ALA A 57 3.19 54.89 -8.27
N GLU A 58 2.80 55.52 -9.36
CA GLU A 58 2.27 54.86 -10.56
C GLU A 58 3.27 53.84 -11.10
N PRO A 59 2.82 52.68 -11.62
CA PRO A 59 3.70 51.69 -12.22
C PRO A 59 4.30 52.24 -13.53
N VAL A 60 5.61 52.38 -13.53
CA VAL A 60 6.38 52.75 -14.73
C VAL A 60 6.27 51.62 -15.75
N ARG A 61 5.65 51.84 -16.89
CA ARG A 61 5.69 50.93 -18.05
C ARG A 61 7.13 50.92 -18.64
N PRO A 62 7.68 49.72 -18.86
CA PRO A 62 8.95 49.65 -19.59
C PRO A 62 8.75 50.07 -21.04
N PRO A 63 9.76 50.73 -21.67
CA PRO A 63 9.68 51.20 -23.07
C PRO A 63 9.59 49.99 -24.02
N GLY A 64 8.65 50.07 -24.94
CA GLY A 64 8.41 49.07 -25.98
C GLY A 64 9.62 48.89 -26.88
N THR A 65 10.21 47.74 -26.90
CA THR A 65 11.14 47.27 -27.93
C THR A 65 10.33 46.72 -29.08
N HIS A 66 10.29 47.48 -30.19
CA HIS A 66 9.82 47.01 -31.48
C HIS A 66 10.83 45.99 -32.03
N TRP A 67 10.43 44.71 -32.04
CA TRP A 67 11.16 43.69 -32.78
C TRP A 67 10.65 43.66 -34.21
N SER A 68 11.47 44.15 -35.13
CA SER A 68 11.27 43.97 -36.57
C SER A 68 11.66 42.53 -36.92
N VAL A 69 10.74 41.77 -37.50
CA VAL A 69 10.99 40.41 -38.00
C VAL A 69 11.62 40.54 -39.40
N PRO A 70 12.84 40.07 -39.63
CA PRO A 70 13.36 39.91 -41.00
C PRO A 70 12.74 38.65 -41.61
N HIS A 71 12.16 38.80 -42.81
CA HIS A 71 11.78 37.68 -43.66
C HIS A 71 13.04 37.02 -44.24
N GLY A 72 13.14 35.71 -44.08
CA GLY A 72 14.00 34.87 -44.90
C GLY A 72 14.94 33.95 -44.14
N SER A 73 14.54 32.73 -43.96
CA SER A 73 15.26 31.46 -44.26
C SER A 73 14.56 30.31 -43.58
N MET A 74 14.35 29.20 -44.31
CA MET A 74 13.73 27.97 -43.86
C MET A 74 14.46 27.41 -42.65
N PRO A 75 13.75 26.87 -41.64
CA PRO A 75 14.39 26.20 -40.52
C PRO A 75 15.00 24.88 -40.97
N THR A 76 16.28 24.72 -40.73
CA THR A 76 16.99 23.46 -40.76
C THR A 76 16.37 22.55 -39.72
N ALA A 77 16.03 21.31 -40.07
CA ALA A 77 15.44 20.35 -39.22
C ALA A 77 16.27 20.13 -37.93
N ALA A 78 15.62 20.24 -36.78
CA ALA A 78 16.21 19.90 -35.48
C ALA A 78 16.51 18.40 -35.42
N PRO A 79 17.57 17.96 -34.72
CA PRO A 79 17.84 16.54 -34.54
C PRO A 79 16.70 15.90 -33.78
N ALA A 80 16.25 14.73 -34.25
CA ALA A 80 15.16 13.97 -33.63
C ALA A 80 15.51 13.54 -32.20
N SER A 81 14.58 13.74 -31.30
CA SER A 81 14.69 13.25 -29.90
C SER A 81 14.73 11.72 -29.88
N PRO A 82 15.62 11.09 -29.11
CA PRO A 82 15.72 9.63 -29.02
C PRO A 82 14.49 8.95 -28.35
N PHE A 83 13.52 9.70 -27.87
CA PHE A 83 12.31 9.21 -27.19
C PHE A 83 11.00 9.48 -27.95
N ALA A 84 11.05 9.80 -29.24
CA ALA A 84 9.82 9.93 -30.03
C ALA A 84 9.26 8.55 -30.41
N PRO A 85 7.93 8.31 -30.30
CA PRO A 85 7.34 7.06 -30.74
C PRO A 85 7.47 6.90 -32.26
N PRO A 86 7.57 5.66 -32.78
CA PRO A 86 7.77 5.42 -34.21
C PRO A 86 6.56 5.88 -35.02
N ASN A 87 6.82 6.61 -36.09
CA ASN A 87 5.81 7.08 -37.04
C ASN A 87 5.28 5.87 -37.85
N PRO A 88 3.97 5.55 -37.86
CA PRO A 88 3.43 4.38 -38.54
C PRO A 88 3.44 4.44 -40.07
N HIS A 89 3.91 5.51 -40.69
CA HIS A 89 3.94 5.70 -42.15
C HIS A 89 5.34 5.99 -42.74
N GLY A 90 6.44 5.63 -42.04
CA GLY A 90 7.79 5.72 -42.59
C GLY A 90 8.11 4.50 -43.50
N PRO A 91 9.05 4.65 -44.48
CA PRO A 91 9.45 3.55 -45.35
C PRO A 91 10.13 2.45 -44.51
N ALA A 92 9.77 1.19 -44.80
CA ALA A 92 10.28 0.00 -44.11
C ALA A 92 11.82 -0.07 -44.18
N VAL A 93 12.49 0.08 -43.06
CA VAL A 93 13.92 -0.20 -42.94
C VAL A 93 14.05 -1.72 -42.77
N HIS A 94 14.68 -2.38 -43.75
CA HIS A 94 15.05 -3.80 -43.62
C HIS A 94 16.02 -3.96 -42.42
N GLN A 95 15.53 -4.57 -41.37
CA GLN A 95 16.38 -5.12 -40.33
C GLN A 95 16.99 -6.44 -40.86
N PRO A 96 18.31 -6.66 -40.76
CA PRO A 96 18.88 -7.97 -41.00
C PRO A 96 18.33 -8.94 -39.93
N ALA A 97 17.97 -10.14 -40.39
CA ALA A 97 17.49 -11.21 -39.52
C ALA A 97 18.56 -11.54 -38.44
N PRO A 98 18.16 -11.92 -37.23
CA PRO A 98 19.10 -12.35 -36.22
C PRO A 98 19.80 -13.62 -36.71
N GLU A 99 21.14 -13.60 -36.71
CA GLU A 99 21.95 -14.76 -36.97
C GLU A 99 21.57 -15.89 -36.02
N SER A 100 21.14 -17.01 -36.60
CA SER A 100 20.92 -18.24 -35.86
C SER A 100 22.26 -18.68 -35.23
N TRP A 101 22.26 -18.86 -33.94
CA TRP A 101 23.32 -19.53 -33.21
C TRP A 101 23.36 -20.99 -33.66
N GLU A 102 24.17 -21.28 -34.67
CA GLU A 102 24.53 -22.68 -34.98
C GLU A 102 25.37 -23.24 -33.83
N GLY A 103 24.87 -24.35 -33.34
CA GLY A 103 25.36 -25.02 -32.17
C GLY A 103 26.82 -25.43 -32.26
N VAL A 104 27.48 -25.38 -31.13
CA VAL A 104 28.76 -26.03 -30.87
C VAL A 104 28.62 -27.52 -31.20
N PRO A 105 29.51 -28.09 -32.06
CA PRO A 105 29.41 -29.52 -32.41
C PRO A 105 29.65 -30.38 -31.17
N TYR A 106 28.64 -31.20 -30.87
CA TYR A 106 28.75 -32.29 -29.89
C TYR A 106 29.74 -33.32 -30.42
N VAL A 107 30.90 -33.44 -29.80
CA VAL A 107 31.85 -34.52 -30.09
C VAL A 107 31.28 -35.82 -29.53
N ALA A 108 30.70 -36.62 -30.40
CA ALA A 108 30.31 -37.97 -30.09
C ALA A 108 31.59 -38.80 -29.89
N THR A 109 31.82 -39.28 -28.69
CA THR A 109 32.82 -40.33 -28.43
C THR A 109 32.35 -41.64 -29.05
N ASP A 110 33.00 -42.05 -30.11
CA ASP A 110 32.85 -43.37 -30.74
C ASP A 110 33.09 -44.48 -29.71
N VAL A 111 32.04 -45.23 -29.46
CA VAL A 111 32.15 -46.55 -28.79
C VAL A 111 32.46 -47.56 -29.89
N PRO A 112 33.58 -48.30 -29.85
CA PRO A 112 33.88 -49.30 -30.84
C PRO A 112 32.87 -50.47 -30.74
N GLN A 113 32.12 -50.70 -31.82
CA GLN A 113 31.34 -51.92 -32.00
C GLN A 113 32.28 -53.07 -32.37
N ASP A 114 32.16 -54.17 -31.64
CA ASP A 114 32.78 -55.45 -31.97
C ASP A 114 32.28 -55.99 -33.32
N PRO A 115 33.17 -56.43 -34.23
CA PRO A 115 32.70 -57.09 -35.43
C PRO A 115 32.37 -58.58 -35.18
N ALA A 116 31.31 -59.01 -35.78
CA ALA A 116 30.80 -60.39 -35.79
C ALA A 116 31.76 -61.40 -36.42
N PRO A 117 31.71 -62.68 -36.02
CA PRO A 117 32.68 -63.68 -36.44
C PRO A 117 32.39 -64.23 -37.87
N GLY A 118 33.39 -64.24 -38.73
CA GLY A 118 33.36 -64.94 -40.02
C GLY A 118 34.31 -66.18 -39.94
N PRO A 119 34.11 -67.18 -40.84
CA PRO A 119 34.52 -68.56 -40.59
C PRO A 119 35.91 -68.97 -41.12
N SER A 120 36.50 -69.92 -40.38
CA SER A 120 37.36 -71.02 -40.83
C SER A 120 38.67 -70.79 -41.63
N GLY A 121 39.80 -71.19 -41.05
CA GLY A 121 40.95 -71.57 -41.86
C GLY A 121 42.24 -71.73 -41.15
N VAL A 122 42.64 -72.98 -40.96
CA VAL A 122 43.99 -73.65 -40.84
C VAL A 122 44.92 -73.35 -39.63
N PRO A 123 45.46 -74.40 -39.02
CA PRO A 123 46.23 -74.31 -37.81
C PRO A 123 47.70 -73.98 -38.12
N HIS A 124 48.23 -72.92 -37.60
CA HIS A 124 49.63 -72.66 -37.52
C HIS A 124 50.14 -72.96 -36.12
N THR A 125 51.02 -73.88 -36.03
CA THR A 125 51.79 -74.30 -34.82
C THR A 125 52.64 -73.12 -34.37
N VAL A 126 52.24 -72.45 -33.29
CA VAL A 126 53.10 -71.44 -32.67
C VAL A 126 53.87 -72.04 -31.52
N VAL A 127 55.19 -72.08 -31.71
CA VAL A 127 56.17 -72.47 -30.67
C VAL A 127 56.15 -71.44 -29.56
N LEU A 128 55.57 -71.85 -28.42
CA LEU A 128 55.51 -71.02 -27.20
C LEU A 128 56.93 -70.98 -26.59
N HIS A 129 57.61 -69.82 -26.76
CA HIS A 129 58.76 -69.49 -25.93
C HIS A 129 58.29 -69.15 -24.53
N ARG A 130 58.51 -70.04 -23.59
CA ARG A 130 58.17 -69.87 -22.15
C ARG A 130 59.14 -68.83 -21.56
N LYS A 131 58.67 -67.54 -21.53
CA LYS A 131 59.35 -66.49 -20.80
C LYS A 131 59.26 -66.79 -19.28
N ARG A 132 60.42 -67.05 -18.70
CA ARG A 132 60.59 -67.29 -17.26
C ARG A 132 60.06 -66.10 -16.49
N ARG A 133 58.89 -66.21 -15.83
CA ARG A 133 58.38 -65.20 -14.90
C ARG A 133 59.36 -65.13 -13.72
N ARG A 134 60.01 -63.95 -13.59
CA ARG A 134 60.71 -63.64 -12.34
C ARG A 134 59.65 -63.36 -11.31
N THR A 135 59.48 -64.23 -10.35
CA THR A 135 58.62 -63.97 -9.15
C THR A 135 59.42 -63.04 -8.29
N LEU A 136 58.86 -61.84 -8.14
CA LEU A 136 59.33 -60.89 -7.11
C LEU A 136 59.18 -61.57 -5.76
N SER A 137 60.28 -61.69 -5.00
CA SER A 137 60.18 -62.24 -3.65
C SER A 137 59.35 -61.38 -2.75
N ALA A 138 58.57 -61.97 -1.80
CA ALA A 138 57.74 -61.26 -0.86
C ALA A 138 58.48 -60.17 -0.05
N ALA A 139 59.83 -60.26 -0.02
CA ALA A 139 60.69 -59.24 0.60
C ALA A 139 60.63 -57.86 -0.06
N TRP A 140 60.11 -57.74 -1.29
CA TRP A 140 59.95 -56.47 -1.99
C TRP A 140 58.58 -55.82 -1.71
N LEU A 141 57.61 -56.50 -1.07
CA LEU A 141 56.33 -55.97 -0.75
C LEU A 141 56.37 -54.84 0.34
N VAL A 142 57.30 -55.05 1.30
CA VAL A 142 57.48 -54.06 2.37
C VAL A 142 58.03 -52.71 1.86
N PRO A 143 59.16 -52.70 1.08
CA PRO A 143 59.65 -51.44 0.54
C PRO A 143 58.67 -50.75 -0.45
N LEU A 144 57.91 -51.54 -1.25
CA LEU A 144 56.86 -51.00 -2.12
C LEU A 144 55.69 -50.34 -1.32
N LEU A 145 55.32 -51.00 -0.22
CA LEU A 145 54.27 -50.43 0.66
C LEU A 145 54.72 -49.12 1.34
N VAL A 146 55.99 -49.10 1.81
CA VAL A 146 56.58 -47.89 2.40
C VAL A 146 56.68 -46.76 1.36
N LEU A 147 57.11 -47.11 0.12
CA LEU A 147 57.17 -46.12 -0.96
C LEU A 147 55.80 -45.58 -1.33
N ALA A 148 54.77 -46.45 -1.38
CA ALA A 148 53.37 -46.01 -1.64
C ALA A 148 52.82 -45.12 -0.53
N LEU A 149 53.10 -45.45 0.75
CA LEU A 149 52.70 -44.61 1.89
C LEU A 149 53.44 -43.25 1.89
N ALA A 150 54.73 -43.26 1.59
CA ALA A 150 55.51 -42.02 1.47
C ALA A 150 55.02 -41.15 0.31
N ALA A 151 54.72 -41.73 -0.85
CA ALA A 151 54.18 -41.05 -2.01
C ALA A 151 52.76 -40.51 -1.71
N GLY A 152 51.96 -41.29 -0.98
CA GLY A 152 50.64 -40.86 -0.52
C GLY A 152 50.68 -39.69 0.49
N ALA A 153 51.61 -39.74 1.45
CA ALA A 153 51.82 -38.66 2.39
C ALA A 153 52.31 -37.36 1.71
N ILE A 154 53.31 -37.52 0.79
CA ILE A 154 53.82 -36.35 0.02
C ILE A 154 52.69 -35.80 -0.89
N GLY A 155 51.95 -36.66 -1.59
CA GLY A 155 50.84 -36.27 -2.45
C GLY A 155 49.71 -35.61 -1.65
N GLY A 156 49.42 -36.11 -0.43
CA GLY A 156 48.43 -35.52 0.46
C GLY A 156 48.83 -34.14 0.96
N VAL A 157 50.12 -33.96 1.36
CA VAL A 157 50.62 -32.63 1.79
C VAL A 157 50.68 -31.65 0.62
N VAL A 158 51.15 -32.09 -0.56
CA VAL A 158 51.15 -31.22 -1.75
C VAL A 158 49.72 -30.90 -2.20
N GLY A 159 48.82 -31.88 -2.18
CA GLY A 159 47.42 -31.68 -2.49
C GLY A 159 46.74 -30.68 -1.50
N ALA A 160 46.99 -30.86 -0.19
CA ALA A 160 46.48 -29.93 0.82
C ALA A 160 47.04 -28.50 0.61
N ARG A 161 48.31 -28.37 0.31
CA ARG A 161 48.89 -27.03 0.00
C ARG A 161 48.37 -26.43 -1.27
N LEU A 162 48.12 -27.20 -2.33
CA LEU A 162 47.50 -26.72 -3.57
C LEU A 162 46.02 -26.43 -3.41
N SER A 163 45.32 -27.11 -2.50
CA SER A 163 43.93 -26.80 -2.17
C SER A 163 43.77 -25.60 -1.24
N GLU A 164 44.80 -25.23 -0.46
CA GLU A 164 44.83 -23.99 0.32
C GLU A 164 44.98 -22.76 -0.58
N ASP A 165 45.54 -22.90 -1.78
CA ASP A 165 45.65 -21.83 -2.79
C ASP A 165 44.43 -21.74 -3.73
N ASP A 166 43.52 -22.70 -3.70
CA ASP A 166 42.24 -22.68 -4.43
C ASP A 166 41.13 -21.90 -3.70
N HIS A 167 41.48 -20.85 -2.99
CA HIS A 167 40.54 -19.76 -2.79
C HIS A 167 40.27 -19.20 -4.19
N LEU A 168 39.02 -19.39 -4.67
CA LEU A 168 38.46 -18.65 -5.78
C LEU A 168 39.05 -17.26 -5.72
N ALA A 169 39.87 -16.88 -6.67
CA ALA A 169 40.78 -15.75 -6.64
C ALA A 169 40.09 -14.60 -5.93
N ASP A 170 40.58 -14.27 -4.72
CA ASP A 170 40.16 -13.07 -4.04
C ASP A 170 40.45 -11.93 -5.03
N ALA A 171 39.40 -11.38 -5.62
CA ALA A 171 39.51 -10.31 -6.60
C ALA A 171 40.15 -9.05 -5.99
N GLY A 172 40.63 -9.13 -4.75
CA GLY A 172 41.22 -8.02 -4.03
C GLY A 172 40.23 -6.87 -3.78
N LEU A 173 38.93 -7.17 -3.86
CA LEU A 173 37.91 -6.18 -3.57
C LEU A 173 38.00 -5.82 -2.08
N PRO A 174 38.11 -4.52 -1.75
CA PRO A 174 38.14 -4.09 -0.36
C PRO A 174 36.82 -4.48 0.31
N LEU A 175 36.83 -5.52 1.13
CA LEU A 175 35.73 -5.85 2.03
C LEU A 175 35.78 -4.85 3.17
N ALA A 176 34.66 -4.19 3.43
CA ALA A 176 34.48 -3.46 4.68
C ALA A 176 34.73 -4.46 5.81
N ALA A 177 35.70 -4.14 6.71
CA ALA A 177 35.94 -4.95 7.89
C ALA A 177 34.59 -5.21 8.54
N ALA A 178 34.21 -6.47 8.70
CA ALA A 178 33.03 -6.86 9.45
C ALA A 178 33.27 -6.41 10.89
N GLY A 179 32.96 -5.14 11.17
CA GLY A 179 32.91 -4.62 12.51
C GLY A 179 31.85 -5.43 13.23
N SER A 180 32.20 -6.02 14.35
CA SER A 180 31.30 -6.72 15.26
C SER A 180 30.26 -5.75 15.91
N ASN A 181 30.14 -4.55 15.41
CA ASN A 181 29.14 -3.59 15.83
C ASN A 181 27.84 -3.95 15.08
N THR A 182 26.94 -4.61 15.79
CA THR A 182 25.53 -4.57 15.45
C THR A 182 25.19 -3.09 15.31
N ILE A 183 24.97 -2.62 14.06
CA ILE A 183 24.62 -1.22 13.83
C ILE A 183 23.23 -1.05 14.45
N VAL A 184 23.21 -0.50 15.67
CA VAL A 184 21.96 -0.10 16.34
C VAL A 184 21.37 1.03 15.50
N ARG A 185 20.25 0.77 14.85
CA ARG A 185 19.52 1.79 14.10
C ARG A 185 18.76 2.67 15.09
N ALA A 186 18.83 3.99 14.90
CA ALA A 186 18.02 4.91 15.70
C ALA A 186 16.53 4.59 15.48
N PRO A 187 15.71 4.55 16.55
CA PRO A 187 14.28 4.20 16.43
C PRO A 187 13.53 5.07 15.42
N GLU A 188 13.89 6.35 15.33
CA GLU A 188 13.33 7.34 14.41
C GLU A 188 13.90 7.26 12.99
N SER A 189 14.89 6.39 12.73
CA SER A 189 15.36 6.14 11.37
C SER A 189 14.37 5.27 10.61
N VAL A 190 14.32 5.41 9.27
CA VAL A 190 13.48 4.55 8.42
C VAL A 190 13.66 3.07 8.75
N ALA A 191 14.91 2.63 8.98
CA ALA A 191 15.20 1.26 9.36
C ALA A 191 14.69 0.89 10.76
N GLY A 192 14.69 1.84 11.71
CA GLY A 192 14.14 1.65 13.06
C GLY A 192 12.61 1.56 13.02
N ILE A 193 11.96 2.50 12.33
CA ILE A 193 10.51 2.50 12.11
C ILE A 193 10.07 1.19 11.43
N ALA A 194 10.74 0.81 10.34
CA ALA A 194 10.45 -0.43 9.62
C ALA A 194 10.56 -1.66 10.54
N ALA A 195 11.61 -1.75 11.36
CA ALA A 195 11.80 -2.85 12.30
C ALA A 195 10.68 -2.95 13.35
N GLY A 196 10.10 -1.81 13.74
CA GLY A 196 8.97 -1.75 14.67
C GLY A 196 7.62 -2.13 14.02
N VAL A 197 7.44 -1.78 12.75
CA VAL A 197 6.14 -1.90 12.03
C VAL A 197 5.99 -3.24 11.32
N LEU A 198 7.06 -3.72 10.65
CA LEU A 198 7.04 -4.94 9.83
C LEU A 198 6.48 -6.19 10.51
N PRO A 199 6.73 -6.47 11.80
CA PRO A 199 6.16 -7.65 12.47
C PRO A 199 4.64 -7.67 12.53
N SER A 200 3.99 -6.52 12.36
CA SER A 200 2.54 -6.35 12.40
C SER A 200 1.92 -6.21 11.00
N VAL A 201 2.72 -6.22 9.94
CA VAL A 201 2.26 -6.16 8.55
C VAL A 201 2.22 -7.56 7.97
N VAL A 202 1.15 -7.85 7.25
CA VAL A 202 0.88 -9.18 6.68
C VAL A 202 0.72 -9.10 5.16
N SER A 203 1.04 -10.21 4.49
CA SER A 203 0.65 -10.45 3.10
C SER A 203 -0.71 -11.14 3.07
N ILE A 204 -1.55 -10.73 2.16
CA ILE A 204 -2.88 -11.31 1.95
C ILE A 204 -2.91 -11.87 0.54
N GLN A 205 -3.26 -13.14 0.42
CA GLN A 205 -3.49 -13.82 -0.84
C GLN A 205 -4.93 -14.33 -0.87
N VAL A 206 -5.61 -14.04 -1.95
CA VAL A 206 -6.99 -14.48 -2.21
C VAL A 206 -6.96 -15.39 -3.43
N ASP A 207 -7.30 -16.65 -3.25
CA ASP A 207 -7.32 -17.64 -4.32
C ASP A 207 -8.75 -18.10 -4.59
N GLY A 208 -9.23 -17.83 -5.79
CA GLY A 208 -10.58 -18.16 -6.24
C GLY A 208 -10.63 -18.73 -7.66
N PRO A 209 -11.82 -19.14 -8.13
CA PRO A 209 -11.99 -19.72 -9.46
C PRO A 209 -11.63 -18.79 -10.62
N GLU A 210 -11.72 -17.47 -10.40
CA GLU A 210 -11.46 -16.44 -11.41
C GLU A 210 -9.99 -15.97 -11.42
N GLY A 211 -9.18 -16.41 -10.46
CA GLY A 211 -7.76 -16.05 -10.35
C GLY A 211 -7.30 -15.85 -8.91
N SER A 212 -6.11 -15.25 -8.79
CA SER A 212 -5.52 -14.92 -7.49
C SER A 212 -5.29 -13.42 -7.41
N ALA A 213 -5.68 -12.81 -6.28
CA ALA A 213 -5.35 -11.44 -5.93
C ALA A 213 -4.36 -11.42 -4.76
N THR A 214 -3.51 -10.40 -4.69
CA THR A 214 -2.54 -10.25 -3.61
C THR A 214 -2.50 -8.80 -3.14
N GLY A 215 -2.31 -8.63 -1.83
CA GLY A 215 -2.17 -7.33 -1.21
C GLY A 215 -1.49 -7.43 0.15
N SER A 216 -1.56 -6.37 0.89
CA SER A 216 -1.06 -6.26 2.26
C SER A 216 -2.18 -5.99 3.23
N GLY A 217 -1.91 -6.18 4.50
CA GLY A 217 -2.74 -5.76 5.61
C GLY A 217 -1.89 -5.52 6.83
N PHE A 218 -2.50 -5.13 7.93
CA PHE A 218 -1.80 -5.07 9.21
C PHE A 218 -2.72 -5.41 10.37
N VAL A 219 -2.09 -5.77 11.47
CA VAL A 219 -2.78 -6.15 12.70
C VAL A 219 -3.44 -4.92 13.33
N LEU A 220 -4.77 -4.96 13.44
CA LEU A 220 -5.57 -3.92 14.07
C LEU A 220 -5.78 -4.20 15.56
N ARG A 221 -5.96 -5.49 15.93
CA ARG A 221 -6.17 -5.94 17.31
C ARG A 221 -5.43 -7.24 17.60
N GLY A 222 -4.96 -7.38 18.83
CA GLY A 222 -4.16 -8.55 19.27
C GLY A 222 -4.90 -9.88 19.29
N ASP A 223 -6.23 -9.86 19.16
CA ASP A 223 -7.11 -11.03 19.10
C ASP A 223 -7.39 -11.49 17.66
N GLY A 224 -6.61 -11.04 16.66
CA GLY A 224 -6.65 -11.57 15.30
C GLY A 224 -7.47 -10.75 14.30
N TYR A 225 -7.86 -9.51 14.63
CA TYR A 225 -8.43 -8.60 13.63
C TYR A 225 -7.36 -7.91 12.84
N LEU A 226 -7.50 -7.96 11.51
CA LEU A 226 -6.62 -7.33 10.53
C LEU A 226 -7.42 -6.35 9.69
N VAL A 227 -6.77 -5.33 9.17
CA VAL A 227 -7.39 -4.40 8.20
C VAL A 227 -6.61 -4.41 6.90
N THR A 228 -7.33 -4.27 5.79
CA THR A 228 -6.81 -4.19 4.42
C THR A 228 -7.74 -3.34 3.55
N ASN A 229 -7.44 -3.21 2.25
CA ASN A 229 -8.37 -2.62 1.30
C ASN A 229 -9.45 -3.62 0.87
N ASN A 230 -10.63 -3.10 0.52
CA ASN A 230 -11.73 -3.89 -0.02
C ASN A 230 -11.34 -4.58 -1.34
N HIS A 231 -10.70 -3.85 -2.28
CA HIS A 231 -10.31 -4.41 -3.57
C HIS A 231 -9.35 -5.60 -3.47
N VAL A 232 -8.56 -5.71 -2.38
CA VAL A 232 -7.68 -6.87 -2.13
C VAL A 232 -8.49 -8.15 -1.91
N VAL A 233 -9.67 -8.03 -1.31
CA VAL A 233 -10.54 -9.17 -0.94
C VAL A 233 -11.87 -9.19 -1.71
N ALA A 234 -12.04 -8.33 -2.69
CA ALA A 234 -13.32 -8.19 -3.42
C ALA A 234 -13.74 -9.48 -4.15
N GLN A 235 -12.78 -10.31 -4.56
CA GLN A 235 -13.07 -11.60 -5.22
C GLN A 235 -13.46 -12.72 -4.24
N ALA A 236 -13.48 -12.46 -2.93
CA ALA A 236 -13.73 -13.48 -1.90
C ALA A 236 -15.22 -13.71 -1.58
N ASP A 237 -16.14 -13.24 -2.41
CA ASP A 237 -17.59 -13.49 -2.25
C ASP A 237 -18.02 -14.90 -2.64
N ASP A 238 -17.20 -15.62 -3.43
CA ASP A 238 -17.46 -17.00 -3.80
C ASP A 238 -17.05 -17.94 -2.64
N ALA A 239 -17.94 -18.85 -2.27
CA ALA A 239 -17.69 -19.90 -1.26
C ALA A 239 -16.50 -20.83 -1.59
N ALA A 240 -16.02 -20.81 -2.84
CA ALA A 240 -14.84 -21.54 -3.28
C ALA A 240 -13.53 -20.75 -3.13
N THR A 241 -13.60 -19.51 -2.63
CA THR A 241 -12.44 -18.63 -2.47
C THR A 241 -11.84 -18.78 -1.08
N THR A 242 -10.51 -18.85 -1.01
CA THR A 242 -9.75 -18.93 0.24
C THR A 242 -8.90 -17.67 0.42
N ILE A 243 -8.94 -17.08 1.61
CA ILE A 243 -8.08 -15.96 1.99
C ILE A 243 -6.97 -16.50 2.88
N THR A 244 -5.72 -16.42 2.41
CA THR A 244 -4.53 -16.81 3.18
C THR A 244 -3.77 -15.58 3.62
N VAL A 245 -3.49 -15.48 4.91
CA VAL A 245 -2.68 -14.42 5.52
C VAL A 245 -1.33 -14.99 5.90
N THR A 246 -0.25 -14.40 5.37
CA THR A 246 1.13 -14.74 5.72
C THR A 246 1.71 -13.65 6.61
N PHE A 247 2.14 -14.05 7.81
CA PHE A 247 2.79 -13.14 8.78
C PHE A 247 4.27 -12.95 8.48
N GLY A 248 4.88 -11.94 9.13
CA GLY A 248 6.31 -11.62 8.93
C GLY A 248 7.30 -12.71 9.34
N ASP A 249 6.88 -13.69 10.14
CA ASP A 249 7.66 -14.87 10.51
C ASP A 249 7.50 -16.04 9.53
N GLY A 250 6.69 -15.86 8.48
CA GLY A 250 6.39 -16.87 7.46
C GLY A 250 5.26 -17.83 7.86
N SER A 251 4.61 -17.67 8.99
CA SER A 251 3.45 -18.46 9.35
C SER A 251 2.23 -18.05 8.52
N GLU A 252 1.42 -19.02 8.11
CA GLU A 252 0.22 -18.80 7.30
C GLU A 252 -1.03 -19.15 8.11
N GLN A 253 -2.08 -18.37 7.91
CA GLN A 253 -3.39 -18.57 8.54
C GLN A 253 -4.49 -18.31 7.54
N GLU A 254 -5.56 -19.09 7.61
CA GLU A 254 -6.79 -18.81 6.88
C GLU A 254 -7.54 -17.67 7.57
N ALA A 255 -8.07 -16.73 6.77
CA ALA A 255 -8.83 -15.61 7.28
C ALA A 255 -10.27 -15.62 6.78
N SER A 256 -11.16 -15.05 7.56
CA SER A 256 -12.55 -14.76 7.17
C SER A 256 -12.79 -13.28 7.14
N ILE A 257 -13.68 -12.82 6.25
CA ILE A 257 -14.13 -11.44 6.19
C ILE A 257 -15.11 -11.21 7.34
N VAL A 258 -14.83 -10.20 8.19
CA VAL A 258 -15.72 -9.72 9.24
C VAL A 258 -16.75 -8.77 8.65
N GLY A 259 -16.29 -7.85 7.79
CA GLY A 259 -17.08 -6.91 7.05
C GLY A 259 -16.20 -6.16 6.06
N ARG A 260 -16.80 -5.62 5.02
CA ARG A 260 -16.12 -4.82 3.99
C ARG A 260 -17.02 -3.74 3.44
N THR A 261 -16.46 -2.74 2.84
CA THR A 261 -17.18 -1.66 2.15
C THR A 261 -16.41 -1.19 0.92
N SER A 262 -17.10 -1.14 -0.21
CA SER A 262 -16.59 -0.54 -1.44
C SER A 262 -16.48 0.98 -1.32
N ASP A 263 -17.39 1.63 -0.61
CA ASP A 263 -17.47 3.09 -0.47
C ASP A 263 -16.20 3.75 0.04
N TYR A 264 -15.45 3.07 0.90
CA TYR A 264 -14.20 3.54 1.51
C TYR A 264 -12.98 2.67 1.15
N ASP A 265 -13.18 1.65 0.31
CA ASP A 265 -12.14 0.68 -0.04
C ASP A 265 -11.47 0.04 1.19
N LEU A 266 -12.27 -0.40 2.17
CA LEU A 266 -11.79 -1.00 3.42
C LEU A 266 -12.43 -2.36 3.70
N ALA A 267 -11.65 -3.27 4.26
CA ALA A 267 -12.12 -4.55 4.76
C ALA A 267 -11.43 -4.92 6.08
N VAL A 268 -12.18 -5.59 6.95
CA VAL A 268 -11.68 -6.18 8.19
C VAL A 268 -11.73 -7.70 8.07
N LEU A 269 -10.59 -8.33 8.34
CA LEU A 269 -10.43 -9.77 8.35
C LEU A 269 -10.24 -10.27 9.76
N LYS A 270 -10.54 -11.58 9.96
CA LYS A 270 -10.34 -12.29 11.21
C LYS A 270 -9.56 -13.57 10.98
N VAL A 271 -8.47 -13.73 11.72
CA VAL A 271 -7.69 -14.97 11.84
C VAL A 271 -7.82 -15.55 13.25
N ASP A 272 -7.68 -16.87 13.38
CA ASP A 272 -7.75 -17.55 14.69
C ASP A 272 -6.36 -17.58 15.36
N VAL A 273 -5.80 -16.40 15.61
CA VAL A 273 -4.51 -16.20 16.27
C VAL A 273 -4.67 -15.16 17.39
N GLN A 274 -4.03 -15.43 18.54
CA GLN A 274 -4.05 -14.55 19.70
C GLN A 274 -2.64 -14.01 19.98
N GLY A 275 -2.58 -12.87 20.65
CA GLY A 275 -1.32 -12.28 21.08
C GLY A 275 -0.55 -11.58 19.96
N LEU A 276 -1.22 -11.23 18.87
CA LEU A 276 -0.64 -10.41 17.81
C LEU A 276 -0.33 -9.01 18.34
N THR A 277 0.69 -8.36 17.77
CA THR A 277 1.04 -6.96 18.09
C THR A 277 0.30 -6.02 17.16
N PRO A 278 -0.67 -5.21 17.64
CA PRO A 278 -1.36 -4.25 16.79
C PRO A 278 -0.50 -3.03 16.49
N LEU A 279 -0.70 -2.42 15.32
CA LEU A 279 -0.20 -1.08 15.03
C LEU A 279 -1.10 -0.02 15.68
N LEU A 280 -0.48 1.06 16.14
CA LEU A 280 -1.21 2.20 16.68
C LEU A 280 -1.71 3.06 15.53
N LEU A 281 -3.02 3.37 15.54
CA LEU A 281 -3.61 4.34 14.62
C LEU A 281 -3.35 5.75 15.17
N GLY A 282 -2.54 6.53 14.47
CA GLY A 282 -2.32 7.95 14.74
C GLY A 282 -3.55 8.80 14.37
N ASN A 283 -3.45 10.10 14.63
CA ASN A 283 -4.49 11.07 14.26
C ASN A 283 -4.19 11.70 12.91
N SER A 284 -4.90 11.29 11.85
CA SER A 284 -4.69 11.82 10.51
C SER A 284 -5.07 13.31 10.35
N ASP A 285 -5.83 13.90 11.29
CA ASP A 285 -6.18 15.33 11.23
C ASP A 285 -5.02 16.23 11.69
N GLU A 286 -4.01 15.66 12.37
CA GLU A 286 -2.80 16.37 12.82
C GLU A 286 -1.68 16.35 11.78
N VAL A 287 -1.83 15.56 10.72
CA VAL A 287 -0.83 15.41 9.65
C VAL A 287 -0.75 16.70 8.84
N VAL A 288 0.47 17.14 8.52
CA VAL A 288 0.72 18.32 7.69
C VAL A 288 1.57 17.99 6.46
N VAL A 289 1.41 18.80 5.43
CA VAL A 289 2.23 18.67 4.21
C VAL A 289 3.70 18.87 4.55
N GLY A 290 4.53 17.93 4.10
CA GLY A 290 5.96 17.89 4.40
C GLY A 290 6.36 16.90 5.49
N ASP A 291 5.40 16.33 6.23
CA ASP A 291 5.70 15.27 7.23
C ASP A 291 6.34 14.07 6.54
N ALA A 292 7.41 13.55 7.14
CA ALA A 292 8.06 12.34 6.68
C ALA A 292 7.17 11.11 6.91
N VAL A 293 7.07 10.26 5.90
CA VAL A 293 6.25 9.05 5.95
C VAL A 293 6.99 7.82 5.43
N VAL A 294 6.59 6.68 5.94
CA VAL A 294 7.06 5.36 5.50
C VAL A 294 5.86 4.53 5.10
N ALA A 295 5.81 4.13 3.83
CA ALA A 295 4.82 3.18 3.35
C ALA A 295 5.37 1.76 3.44
N VAL A 296 4.59 0.87 4.02
CA VAL A 296 4.98 -0.53 4.24
C VAL A 296 3.97 -1.45 3.56
N GLY A 297 4.46 -2.57 3.03
CA GLY A 297 3.65 -3.63 2.46
C GLY A 297 4.41 -4.95 2.49
N ALA A 298 3.73 -6.04 2.23
CA ALA A 298 4.30 -7.39 2.19
C ALA A 298 3.88 -8.13 0.90
N PRO A 299 4.25 -7.59 -0.28
CA PRO A 299 3.82 -8.18 -1.55
C PRO A 299 4.35 -9.61 -1.71
N LEU A 300 3.49 -10.52 -2.19
CA LEU A 300 3.85 -11.90 -2.57
C LEU A 300 4.45 -12.74 -1.44
N GLY A 301 4.12 -12.48 -0.16
CA GLY A 301 4.68 -13.21 0.98
C GLY A 301 6.19 -12.99 1.18
N LEU A 302 6.79 -12.06 0.43
CA LEU A 302 8.19 -11.67 0.62
C LEU A 302 8.29 -10.71 1.80
N ALA A 303 9.35 -10.87 2.60
CA ALA A 303 9.63 -10.00 3.74
C ALA A 303 9.56 -8.53 3.34
N GLY A 304 8.65 -7.81 3.95
CA GLY A 304 8.17 -6.45 3.79
C GLY A 304 8.89 -5.49 2.84
N THR A 305 8.14 -4.91 1.94
CA THR A 305 8.59 -3.78 1.12
C THR A 305 8.40 -2.49 1.92
N VAL A 306 9.43 -1.66 1.95
CA VAL A 306 9.43 -0.37 2.64
C VAL A 306 9.82 0.71 1.64
N THR A 307 8.98 1.73 1.50
CA THR A 307 9.29 2.93 0.74
C THR A 307 9.12 4.16 1.63
N THR A 308 9.80 5.24 1.32
CA THR A 308 9.76 6.47 2.13
C THR A 308 9.53 7.68 1.26
N GLY A 309 8.90 8.68 1.82
CA GLY A 309 8.58 9.94 1.18
C GLY A 309 8.08 10.96 2.19
N ILE A 310 7.27 11.88 1.74
CA ILE A 310 6.61 12.90 2.54
C ILE A 310 5.11 12.93 2.25
N VAL A 311 4.34 13.56 3.10
CA VAL A 311 2.99 14.00 2.77
C VAL A 311 3.07 15.11 1.74
N SER A 312 2.65 14.84 0.50
CA SER A 312 2.70 15.80 -0.61
C SER A 312 1.51 16.73 -0.63
N ALA A 313 0.32 16.23 -0.26
CA ALA A 313 -0.90 17.00 -0.14
C ALA A 313 -1.90 16.29 0.78
N LEU A 314 -2.89 17.04 1.25
CA LEU A 314 -4.01 16.55 2.04
C LEU A 314 -5.32 16.85 1.32
N ASN A 315 -6.37 16.15 1.74
CA ASN A 315 -7.73 16.35 1.23
C ASN A 315 -7.78 16.22 -0.31
N ARG A 316 -7.08 15.21 -0.86
CA ARG A 316 -7.17 14.93 -2.29
C ARG A 316 -8.36 14.03 -2.57
N PRO A 317 -9.33 14.51 -3.35
CA PRO A 317 -10.38 13.65 -3.86
C PRO A 317 -9.76 12.63 -4.80
N VAL A 318 -9.94 11.36 -4.49
CA VAL A 318 -9.55 10.24 -5.35
C VAL A 318 -10.67 9.23 -5.40
N SER A 319 -10.84 8.59 -6.55
CA SER A 319 -11.68 7.42 -6.69
C SER A 319 -10.78 6.16 -6.72
N ALA A 320 -11.27 5.10 -6.13
CA ALA A 320 -10.62 3.79 -6.14
C ALA A 320 -11.66 2.74 -6.52
N GLY A 321 -11.34 1.90 -7.49
CA GLY A 321 -12.20 0.84 -8.00
C GLY A 321 -11.69 0.37 -9.36
N GLU A 322 -11.90 -0.90 -9.68
CA GLU A 322 -11.59 -1.48 -10.99
C GLU A 322 -12.82 -1.44 -11.93
N SER A 323 -13.99 -1.13 -11.40
CA SER A 323 -15.27 -1.06 -12.13
C SER A 323 -15.46 0.31 -12.77
N GLU A 324 -16.00 0.33 -14.00
CA GLU A 324 -16.52 1.55 -14.63
C GLU A 324 -17.88 1.96 -14.05
N ASP A 325 -18.47 1.14 -13.17
CA ASP A 325 -19.73 1.43 -12.50
C ASP A 325 -19.51 2.45 -11.37
N PRO A 326 -20.13 3.62 -11.43
CA PRO A 326 -19.99 4.63 -10.37
C PRO A 326 -20.44 4.16 -8.98
N ASP A 327 -21.35 3.18 -8.92
CA ASP A 327 -21.86 2.64 -7.65
C ASP A 327 -20.86 1.69 -6.98
N ASP A 328 -19.82 1.21 -7.72
CA ASP A 328 -18.73 0.37 -7.20
C ASP A 328 -17.44 1.16 -6.92
N GLN A 329 -17.44 2.47 -7.04
CA GLN A 329 -16.26 3.30 -6.81
C GLN A 329 -16.19 3.82 -5.37
N ALA A 330 -15.04 3.60 -4.71
CA ALA A 330 -14.72 4.29 -3.47
C ALA A 330 -14.42 5.76 -3.73
N PHE A 331 -14.94 6.64 -2.88
CA PHE A 331 -14.64 8.06 -2.89
C PHE A 331 -13.87 8.43 -1.62
N ILE A 332 -12.57 8.66 -1.76
CA ILE A 332 -11.64 8.80 -0.65
C ILE A 332 -11.11 10.23 -0.57
N ASN A 333 -11.16 10.82 0.63
CA ASN A 333 -10.45 12.07 0.93
C ASN A 333 -9.00 11.74 1.31
N ALA A 334 -8.16 11.50 0.30
CA ALA A 334 -6.87 10.86 0.49
C ALA A 334 -5.76 11.79 1.01
N ILE A 335 -4.81 11.18 1.72
CA ILE A 335 -3.47 11.71 1.94
C ILE A 335 -2.64 11.36 0.69
N GLN A 336 -2.06 12.38 0.04
CA GLN A 336 -1.13 12.17 -1.08
C GLN A 336 0.29 12.11 -0.57
N THR A 337 1.08 11.15 -1.08
CA THR A 337 2.51 10.98 -0.78
C THR A 337 3.33 10.74 -2.05
N ASP A 338 4.61 11.08 -2.02
CA ASP A 338 5.59 10.69 -3.04
C ASP A 338 6.32 9.39 -2.71
N ALA A 339 6.07 8.79 -1.53
CA ALA A 339 6.48 7.42 -1.25
C ALA A 339 5.92 6.49 -2.33
N ALA A 340 6.74 5.59 -2.85
CA ALA A 340 6.33 4.72 -3.95
C ALA A 340 5.25 3.72 -3.49
N ILE A 341 4.02 3.91 -3.94
CA ILE A 341 2.89 3.00 -3.77
C ILE A 341 2.70 2.23 -5.07
N ASN A 342 2.71 0.91 -5.00
CA ASN A 342 2.61 0.00 -6.14
C ASN A 342 1.69 -1.17 -5.77
N PRO A 343 1.18 -1.95 -6.75
CA PRO A 343 0.49 -3.20 -6.47
C PRO A 343 1.29 -4.07 -5.49
N GLY A 344 0.62 -4.54 -4.44
CA GLY A 344 1.21 -5.25 -3.32
C GLY A 344 1.43 -4.41 -2.05
N ASN A 345 1.52 -3.07 -2.14
CA ASN A 345 1.48 -2.21 -0.95
C ASN A 345 0.04 -1.88 -0.51
N SER A 346 -0.95 -2.05 -1.39
CA SER A 346 -2.37 -1.84 -1.08
C SER A 346 -2.79 -2.61 0.16
N GLY A 347 -3.47 -1.95 1.08
CA GLY A 347 -3.89 -2.48 2.37
C GLY A 347 -2.83 -2.39 3.47
N GLY A 348 -1.56 -2.16 3.13
CA GLY A 348 -0.49 -1.92 4.07
C GLY A 348 -0.53 -0.51 4.69
N PRO A 349 0.16 -0.28 5.83
CA PRO A 349 0.13 0.99 6.53
C PRO A 349 1.04 2.04 5.87
N LEU A 350 0.58 3.30 5.90
CA LEU A 350 1.40 4.50 5.80
C LEU A 350 1.64 5.01 7.22
N VAL A 351 2.89 5.08 7.67
CA VAL A 351 3.21 5.47 9.04
C VAL A 351 4.01 6.76 9.09
N ASN A 352 3.86 7.50 10.20
CA ASN A 352 4.64 8.69 10.52
C ASN A 352 6.02 8.34 11.11
N ALA A 353 6.80 9.35 11.49
CA ALA A 353 8.13 9.18 12.11
C ALA A 353 8.10 8.50 13.49
N ALA A 354 6.94 8.43 14.16
CA ALA A 354 6.76 7.70 15.41
C ALA A 354 6.37 6.22 15.19
N GLY A 355 6.16 5.79 13.93
CA GLY A 355 5.67 4.45 13.60
C GLY A 355 4.16 4.28 13.77
N GLU A 356 3.40 5.37 13.94
CA GLU A 356 1.95 5.36 14.03
C GLU A 356 1.33 5.40 12.63
N VAL A 357 0.28 4.62 12.41
CA VAL A 357 -0.43 4.55 11.14
C VAL A 357 -1.23 5.83 10.93
N ILE A 358 -0.90 6.61 9.92
CA ILE A 358 -1.64 7.81 9.50
C ILE A 358 -2.58 7.53 8.31
N GLY A 359 -2.43 6.37 7.67
CA GLY A 359 -3.32 5.94 6.58
C GLY A 359 -3.06 4.52 6.11
N ILE A 360 -3.92 4.05 5.19
CA ILE A 360 -3.78 2.78 4.47
C ILE A 360 -3.44 3.08 3.01
N ASN A 361 -2.37 2.49 2.50
CA ASN A 361 -1.93 2.64 1.12
C ASN A 361 -2.97 2.06 0.15
N SER A 362 -3.28 2.77 -0.94
CA SER A 362 -4.11 2.26 -2.03
C SER A 362 -3.43 2.53 -3.37
N ALA A 363 -3.04 1.46 -4.07
CA ALA A 363 -2.34 1.55 -5.36
C ALA A 363 -3.28 1.77 -6.54
N ILE A 364 -4.59 1.57 -6.36
CA ILE A 364 -5.62 1.80 -7.38
C ILE A 364 -6.28 3.17 -7.27
N ALA A 365 -6.03 3.92 -6.19
CA ALA A 365 -6.59 5.24 -6.00
C ALA A 365 -6.00 6.24 -7.01
N GLN A 366 -6.86 6.97 -7.71
CA GLN A 366 -6.47 7.93 -8.75
C GLN A 366 -7.27 9.23 -8.62
N PRO A 367 -6.70 10.38 -9.05
CA PRO A 367 -7.48 11.61 -9.16
C PRO A 367 -8.63 11.44 -10.16
N PRO A 368 -9.78 12.11 -9.95
CA PRO A 368 -10.91 12.08 -10.87
C PRO A 368 -10.49 12.40 -12.30
N GLY A 369 -11.02 11.64 -13.27
CA GLY A 369 -10.73 11.82 -14.70
C GLY A 369 -9.37 11.34 -15.18
N SER A 370 -8.54 10.70 -14.35
CA SER A 370 -7.31 10.04 -14.81
C SER A 370 -7.60 8.69 -15.43
N THR A 371 -7.03 8.46 -16.62
CA THR A 371 -7.19 7.19 -17.37
C THR A 371 -5.89 6.37 -17.39
N SER A 372 -4.90 6.75 -16.61
CA SER A 372 -3.55 6.18 -16.67
C SER A 372 -3.45 4.91 -15.84
N LEU A 373 -3.63 3.76 -16.46
CA LEU A 373 -3.10 2.48 -15.98
C LEU A 373 -1.57 2.47 -16.17
N VAL A 374 -0.86 3.31 -15.44
CA VAL A 374 0.61 3.30 -15.44
C VAL A 374 1.06 2.20 -14.48
N GLY A 375 1.68 1.17 -15.00
CA GLY A 375 2.28 0.11 -14.19
C GLY A 375 3.46 0.62 -13.37
N GLY A 376 3.22 1.16 -12.18
CA GLY A 376 4.23 1.61 -11.23
C GLY A 376 4.07 3.05 -10.77
N SER A 377 4.60 3.36 -9.57
CA SER A 377 4.51 4.70 -8.97
C SER A 377 5.30 5.73 -9.77
N ILE A 378 4.64 6.85 -10.06
CA ILE A 378 5.24 8.03 -10.70
C ILE A 378 5.49 9.18 -9.70
N GLY A 379 5.53 8.87 -8.38
CA GLY A 379 5.62 9.88 -7.32
C GLY A 379 4.25 10.43 -6.90
N LEU A 380 3.17 9.77 -7.28
CA LEU A 380 1.81 10.04 -6.84
C LEU A 380 1.27 8.77 -6.17
N GLY A 381 1.29 8.72 -4.86
CA GLY A 381 0.71 7.68 -4.04
C GLY A 381 -0.42 8.25 -3.20
N PHE A 382 -1.40 7.42 -2.84
CA PHE A 382 -2.55 7.83 -2.04
C PHE A 382 -2.76 6.87 -0.88
N ALA A 383 -3.25 7.41 0.24
CA ALA A 383 -3.60 6.61 1.41
C ALA A 383 -4.92 7.09 2.01
N ILE A 384 -5.72 6.13 2.47
CA ILE A 384 -6.98 6.36 3.21
C ILE A 384 -6.61 6.83 4.61
N PRO A 385 -7.09 8.01 5.08
CA PRO A 385 -6.70 8.56 6.38
C PRO A 385 -7.05 7.65 7.57
N SER A 386 -6.19 7.58 8.59
CA SER A 386 -6.34 6.70 9.75
C SER A 386 -7.62 6.95 10.56
N ASN A 387 -8.11 8.19 10.64
CA ASN A 387 -9.37 8.50 11.31
C ASN A 387 -10.57 7.88 10.57
N GLN A 388 -10.53 7.84 9.23
CA GLN A 388 -11.50 7.11 8.41
C GLN A 388 -11.38 5.60 8.65
N VAL A 389 -10.14 5.06 8.61
CA VAL A 389 -9.87 3.64 8.87
C VAL A 389 -10.45 3.22 10.21
N ARG A 390 -10.19 3.98 11.28
CA ARG A 390 -10.70 3.69 12.62
C ARG A 390 -12.21 3.61 12.63
N ARG A 391 -12.89 4.67 12.18
CA ARG A 391 -14.36 4.75 12.19
C ARG A 391 -15.00 3.62 11.41
N THR A 392 -14.49 3.36 10.19
CA THR A 392 -15.03 2.31 9.34
C THR A 392 -14.76 0.92 9.90
N SER A 393 -13.53 0.66 10.39
CA SER A 393 -13.20 -0.64 10.98
C SER A 393 -14.01 -0.93 12.24
N ASP A 394 -14.28 0.06 13.09
CA ASP A 394 -15.13 -0.10 14.27
C ASP A 394 -16.54 -0.55 13.85
N GLN A 395 -17.15 0.12 12.84
CA GLN A 395 -18.45 -0.26 12.31
C GLN A 395 -18.45 -1.68 11.71
N LEU A 396 -17.45 -2.00 10.88
CA LEU A 396 -17.32 -3.34 10.29
C LEU A 396 -17.17 -4.44 11.33
N ILE A 397 -16.46 -4.18 12.44
CA ILE A 397 -16.30 -5.15 13.53
C ILE A 397 -17.60 -5.32 14.33
N GLU A 398 -18.32 -4.22 14.58
CA GLU A 398 -19.51 -4.23 15.42
C GLU A 398 -20.76 -4.73 14.69
N THR A 399 -20.93 -4.34 13.42
CA THR A 399 -22.17 -4.57 12.68
C THR A 399 -22.01 -5.40 11.40
N GLY A 400 -20.78 -5.56 10.90
CA GLY A 400 -20.48 -6.16 9.60
C GLY A 400 -20.61 -5.19 8.42
N HIS A 401 -21.13 -4.00 8.64
CA HIS A 401 -21.43 -2.99 7.62
C HIS A 401 -20.86 -1.64 8.00
N ALA A 402 -20.55 -0.81 6.99
CA ALA A 402 -20.15 0.58 7.21
C ALA A 402 -21.13 1.51 6.52
N THR A 403 -21.36 2.66 7.15
CA THR A 403 -22.23 3.72 6.64
C THR A 403 -21.41 4.96 6.30
N TYR A 404 -21.97 5.83 5.46
CA TYR A 404 -21.35 7.09 5.10
C TYR A 404 -22.34 8.25 5.20
N PRO A 405 -21.84 9.49 5.43
CA PRO A 405 -22.70 10.66 5.51
C PRO A 405 -23.21 11.06 4.14
N ILE A 406 -24.49 11.46 4.09
CA ILE A 406 -25.17 11.91 2.88
C ILE A 406 -25.88 13.26 3.08
N ILE A 407 -26.06 13.98 1.98
CA ILE A 407 -26.96 15.16 1.91
C ILE A 407 -28.27 14.85 1.20
N GLY A 408 -28.37 13.73 0.50
CA GLY A 408 -29.58 13.29 -0.18
C GLY A 408 -29.93 14.11 -1.43
N VAL A 409 -28.94 14.33 -2.31
CA VAL A 409 -29.14 14.95 -3.63
C VAL A 409 -28.59 14.06 -4.74
N LEU A 410 -29.16 14.18 -5.92
CA LEU A 410 -28.65 13.62 -7.16
C LEU A 410 -27.90 14.73 -7.91
N LEU A 411 -26.63 14.49 -8.23
CA LEU A 411 -25.78 15.47 -8.91
C LEU A 411 -25.89 15.30 -10.44
N ASP A 412 -25.84 16.43 -11.18
CA ASP A 412 -25.82 16.40 -12.64
C ASP A 412 -24.38 16.30 -13.15
N GLN A 413 -23.98 15.07 -13.52
CA GLN A 413 -22.65 14.76 -14.05
C GLN A 413 -22.33 15.44 -15.41
N ARG A 414 -23.33 16.01 -16.08
CA ARG A 414 -23.17 16.70 -17.38
C ARG A 414 -23.12 18.21 -17.27
N TYR A 415 -23.27 18.73 -16.04
CA TYR A 415 -23.15 20.16 -15.81
C TYR A 415 -21.70 20.63 -16.01
N THR A 416 -21.51 21.65 -16.87
CA THR A 416 -20.18 22.20 -17.20
C THR A 416 -19.98 23.64 -16.72
N GLY A 417 -20.90 24.14 -15.87
CA GLY A 417 -20.82 25.45 -15.28
C GLY A 417 -19.90 25.50 -14.07
N GLU A 418 -19.83 26.66 -13.43
CA GLU A 418 -19.11 26.83 -12.16
C GLU A 418 -19.85 26.06 -11.02
N GLY A 419 -19.12 25.28 -10.22
CA GLY A 419 -19.66 24.51 -9.13
C GLY A 419 -20.28 23.19 -9.55
N VAL A 420 -21.07 22.58 -8.67
CA VAL A 420 -21.72 21.27 -8.83
C VAL A 420 -23.23 21.45 -8.80
N GLN A 421 -23.93 21.06 -9.86
CA GLN A 421 -25.38 21.26 -9.95
C GLN A 421 -26.12 20.04 -9.36
N VAL A 422 -27.14 20.33 -8.52
CA VAL A 422 -28.18 19.37 -8.16
C VAL A 422 -29.02 19.10 -9.39
N SER A 423 -29.24 17.83 -9.75
CA SER A 423 -30.03 17.46 -10.93
C SER A 423 -31.38 18.22 -10.92
N SER A 424 -31.81 18.69 -12.11
CA SER A 424 -33.07 19.36 -12.27
C SER A 424 -34.26 18.42 -12.46
N SER A 425 -34.00 17.14 -12.72
CA SER A 425 -35.00 16.11 -13.00
C SER A 425 -34.61 14.77 -12.39
N ALA A 426 -35.58 13.93 -12.11
CA ALA A 426 -35.36 12.56 -11.67
C ALA A 426 -34.60 11.76 -12.71
N GLN A 427 -33.72 10.87 -12.26
CA GLN A 427 -32.96 9.92 -13.06
C GLN A 427 -33.15 8.51 -12.46
N GLU A 428 -33.49 7.53 -13.29
CA GLU A 428 -33.63 6.12 -12.88
C GLU A 428 -34.46 5.92 -11.61
N ASP A 429 -35.62 6.60 -11.54
CA ASP A 429 -36.54 6.63 -10.39
C ASP A 429 -36.00 7.31 -9.11
N ARG A 430 -34.75 7.83 -9.12
CA ARG A 430 -34.20 8.64 -8.03
C ARG A 430 -34.59 10.11 -8.19
N GLN A 431 -35.14 10.70 -7.13
CA GLN A 431 -35.51 12.14 -7.11
C GLN A 431 -34.24 13.01 -7.00
N PRO A 432 -34.21 14.21 -7.62
CA PRO A 432 -33.11 15.15 -7.52
C PRO A 432 -32.71 15.53 -6.10
N VAL A 433 -33.73 15.61 -5.21
CA VAL A 433 -33.57 15.84 -3.77
C VAL A 433 -34.42 14.80 -3.07
N THR A 434 -33.82 14.08 -2.13
CA THR A 434 -34.49 13.03 -1.35
C THR A 434 -35.54 13.69 -0.44
N ALA A 435 -36.79 13.19 -0.50
CA ALA A 435 -37.87 13.68 0.37
C ALA A 435 -37.49 13.44 1.84
N ASP A 436 -37.75 14.45 2.67
CA ASP A 436 -37.37 14.52 4.10
C ASP A 436 -35.87 14.37 4.36
N GLY A 437 -35.04 14.39 3.30
CA GLY A 437 -33.59 14.30 3.40
C GLY A 437 -32.92 15.59 3.88
N PRO A 438 -31.58 15.53 4.17
CA PRO A 438 -30.85 16.69 4.70
C PRO A 438 -30.90 17.92 3.79
N ALA A 439 -30.76 17.75 2.50
CA ALA A 439 -30.82 18.85 1.54
C ALA A 439 -32.19 19.51 1.47
N GLU A 440 -33.25 18.70 1.43
CA GLU A 440 -34.61 19.23 1.43
C GLU A 440 -34.94 20.02 2.72
N ARG A 441 -34.58 19.46 3.89
CA ARG A 441 -34.74 20.13 5.19
C ARG A 441 -33.93 21.43 5.26
N ALA A 442 -32.82 21.53 4.57
CA ALA A 442 -31.97 22.70 4.47
C ALA A 442 -32.45 23.69 3.38
N GLY A 443 -33.47 23.34 2.59
CA GLY A 443 -34.06 24.18 1.54
C GLY A 443 -33.22 24.20 0.26
N ILE A 444 -32.48 23.15 -0.06
CA ILE A 444 -31.81 22.95 -1.35
C ILE A 444 -32.84 22.35 -2.33
N HIS A 445 -32.88 22.86 -3.54
CA HIS A 445 -33.87 22.52 -4.56
C HIS A 445 -33.24 21.95 -5.82
N PRO A 446 -34.00 21.20 -6.64
CA PRO A 446 -33.54 20.78 -7.96
C PRO A 446 -33.06 21.97 -8.80
N GLY A 447 -31.89 21.85 -9.42
CA GLY A 447 -31.26 22.86 -10.25
C GLY A 447 -30.38 23.88 -9.48
N ASP A 448 -30.37 23.85 -8.14
CA ASP A 448 -29.42 24.64 -7.35
C ASP A 448 -27.97 24.20 -7.67
N VAL A 449 -27.03 25.15 -7.58
CA VAL A 449 -25.61 24.91 -7.82
C VAL A 449 -24.83 25.08 -6.53
N ILE A 450 -24.12 24.06 -6.10
CA ILE A 450 -23.24 24.09 -4.93
C ILE A 450 -21.86 24.58 -5.38
N LEU A 451 -21.43 25.72 -4.85
CA LEU A 451 -20.18 26.39 -5.22
C LEU A 451 -19.05 26.08 -4.26
N ALA A 452 -19.36 25.83 -2.98
CA ALA A 452 -18.37 25.52 -1.96
C ALA A 452 -18.97 24.70 -0.82
N ILE A 453 -18.10 23.94 -0.13
CA ILE A 453 -18.39 23.24 1.13
C ILE A 453 -17.40 23.70 2.20
N ASP A 454 -17.91 24.16 3.35
CA ASP A 454 -17.11 24.70 4.48
C ASP A 454 -16.05 25.74 4.02
N GLY A 455 -16.43 26.59 3.04
CA GLY A 455 -15.57 27.62 2.47
C GLY A 455 -14.56 27.13 1.43
N ARG A 456 -14.49 25.81 1.17
CA ARG A 456 -13.66 25.23 0.11
C ARG A 456 -14.48 25.16 -1.18
N PRO A 457 -14.03 25.83 -2.28
CA PRO A 457 -14.69 25.69 -3.57
C PRO A 457 -14.74 24.26 -4.05
N VAL A 458 -15.83 23.88 -4.73
CA VAL A 458 -16.00 22.59 -5.40
C VAL A 458 -16.30 22.83 -6.88
N THR A 459 -15.67 22.08 -7.75
CA THR A 459 -15.78 22.23 -9.21
C THR A 459 -16.23 20.96 -9.90
N ASP A 460 -16.17 19.84 -9.19
CA ASP A 460 -16.46 18.50 -9.69
C ASP A 460 -17.38 17.76 -8.70
N PRO A 461 -18.36 16.97 -9.18
CA PRO A 461 -19.23 16.15 -8.31
C PRO A 461 -18.45 15.25 -7.34
N ASP A 462 -17.36 14.63 -7.79
CA ASP A 462 -16.56 13.73 -6.97
C ASP A 462 -15.86 14.48 -5.82
N GLU A 463 -15.43 15.73 -6.06
CA GLU A 463 -14.89 16.59 -4.98
C GLU A 463 -15.91 16.85 -3.89
N LEU A 464 -17.17 17.07 -4.26
CA LEU A 464 -18.26 17.29 -3.30
C LEU A 464 -18.58 16.01 -2.53
N ILE A 465 -18.70 14.88 -3.23
CA ILE A 465 -18.96 13.57 -2.60
C ILE A 465 -17.86 13.24 -1.60
N VAL A 466 -16.60 13.35 -2.01
CA VAL A 466 -15.43 13.10 -1.14
C VAL A 466 -15.44 14.02 0.08
N ALA A 467 -15.72 15.31 -0.11
CA ALA A 467 -15.75 16.28 0.99
C ALA A 467 -16.86 15.97 2.01
N ILE A 468 -18.01 15.45 1.57
CA ILE A 468 -19.10 15.00 2.43
C ILE A 468 -18.71 13.71 3.13
N ARG A 469 -18.21 12.69 2.41
CA ARG A 469 -17.82 11.38 2.96
C ARG A 469 -16.66 11.46 3.97
N ALA A 470 -15.86 12.53 3.92
CA ALA A 470 -14.83 12.82 4.93
C ALA A 470 -15.40 13.21 6.29
N ARG A 471 -16.69 13.52 6.37
CA ARG A 471 -17.38 13.89 7.62
C ARG A 471 -17.97 12.66 8.31
N THR A 472 -18.59 12.91 9.47
CA THR A 472 -19.30 11.87 10.21
C THR A 472 -20.82 12.10 10.07
N PRO A 473 -21.66 11.06 9.95
CA PRO A 473 -23.10 11.22 10.05
C PRO A 473 -23.48 12.00 11.29
N GLY A 474 -24.39 12.98 11.13
CA GLY A 474 -24.78 13.90 12.20
C GLY A 474 -24.00 15.21 12.25
N ASP A 475 -22.85 15.32 11.58
CA ASP A 475 -22.11 16.58 11.44
C ASP A 475 -22.94 17.62 10.67
N THR A 476 -22.62 18.88 10.90
CA THR A 476 -23.24 20.01 10.17
C THR A 476 -22.18 20.65 9.29
N ILE A 477 -22.42 20.68 7.98
CA ILE A 477 -21.61 21.36 6.97
C ILE A 477 -22.28 22.67 6.53
N VAL A 478 -21.49 23.57 5.96
CA VAL A 478 -21.98 24.80 5.33
C VAL A 478 -21.74 24.70 3.83
N LEU A 479 -22.83 24.68 3.05
CA LEU A 479 -22.79 24.72 1.60
C LEU A 479 -23.04 26.14 1.11
N HIS A 480 -22.19 26.68 0.24
CA HIS A 480 -22.46 27.91 -0.49
C HIS A 480 -23.22 27.55 -1.76
N VAL A 481 -24.49 27.97 -1.84
CA VAL A 481 -25.43 27.51 -2.86
C VAL A 481 -25.96 28.68 -3.67
N ARG A 482 -25.93 28.54 -4.99
CA ARG A 482 -26.56 29.49 -5.94
C ARG A 482 -27.87 28.91 -6.46
N SER A 483 -28.97 29.63 -6.17
CA SER A 483 -30.33 29.35 -6.66
C SER A 483 -30.72 30.43 -7.66
N GLY A 484 -30.68 30.12 -8.96
CA GLY A 484 -30.87 31.11 -10.03
C GLY A 484 -29.78 32.20 -9.99
N SER A 485 -30.16 33.43 -9.60
CA SER A 485 -29.22 34.56 -9.48
C SER A 485 -28.84 34.91 -8.05
N SER A 486 -29.35 34.17 -7.06
CA SER A 486 -29.11 34.44 -5.65
C SER A 486 -28.18 33.41 -5.04
N GLU A 487 -27.20 33.88 -4.26
CA GLU A 487 -26.26 32.99 -3.53
C GLU A 487 -26.55 33.11 -2.02
N ARG A 488 -26.37 31.99 -1.31
CA ARG A 488 -26.60 31.89 0.12
C ARG A 488 -25.82 30.76 0.76
N ASP A 489 -25.48 30.92 2.03
CA ASP A 489 -24.93 29.82 2.82
C ASP A 489 -26.08 29.00 3.41
N VAL A 490 -25.97 27.68 3.27
CA VAL A 490 -26.97 26.72 3.75
C VAL A 490 -26.27 25.75 4.71
N ARG A 491 -26.82 25.65 5.92
CA ARG A 491 -26.37 24.68 6.91
C ARG A 491 -27.11 23.36 6.71
N VAL A 492 -26.36 22.28 6.43
CA VAL A 492 -26.92 20.96 6.21
C VAL A 492 -26.42 20.04 7.29
N LYS A 493 -27.31 19.43 8.07
CA LYS A 493 -26.98 18.35 8.99
C LYS A 493 -27.01 17.05 8.20
N LEU A 494 -25.88 16.34 8.17
CA LEU A 494 -25.70 15.10 7.42
C LEU A 494 -26.51 13.96 8.03
N ASP A 495 -27.19 13.19 7.21
CA ASP A 495 -27.77 11.91 7.59
C ASP A 495 -26.79 10.77 7.28
N GLU A 496 -27.11 9.59 7.75
CA GLU A 496 -26.40 8.34 7.49
C GLU A 496 -26.97 7.68 6.25
N SER A 497 -26.11 7.09 5.42
CA SER A 497 -26.56 6.28 4.26
C SER A 497 -27.39 5.09 4.74
N PRO A 498 -28.37 4.63 3.96
CA PRO A 498 -29.00 3.33 4.21
C PRO A 498 -27.93 2.24 4.23
N THR A 499 -28.05 1.29 5.13
CA THR A 499 -27.32 0.02 5.05
C THR A 499 -28.07 -0.86 4.07
N ASP A 500 -27.39 -1.31 3.02
CA ASP A 500 -27.91 -2.33 2.11
C ASP A 500 -28.04 -3.69 2.77
#